data_5aac66c6e547a6207f2fcfae3154eac1
#
_entry.id   5aac66c6e547a6207f2fcfae3154eac1
#
_cell.length_a   1.000
_cell.length_b   1.000
_cell.length_c   1.000
_cell.angle_alpha   90.00
_cell.angle_beta   90.00
_cell.angle_gamma   90.00
#
_symmetry.space_group_name_H-M   'P 1'
#
loop_
_entity.id
_entity.type
_entity.pdbx_description
1 polymer ?
#
loop_
_entity_poly.entity_id
_entity_poly.type
_entity_poly.pdbx_seq_one_letter_code
_entity_poly.pdbx_strand_id
1 'polypeptide(L)'
;MTREESIKIMAMLGAFYSGSKNDPKQQAAVWYMVIGKYDYEVAKKAVLNYAENDTREYASFPACGVIVAEIKKVQAEMDKPINEIILRIITGLDYYGLSVDAQKLISEPQYTEWLNIDAEEFATHVKDYAEVLRNRRDGHGNGDAIAVTSNVMKRLESKL
;
A
#
# COMPACT_ATOMS: atom_id res chain seq x y z
N MET A 1 4.60 -7.63 9.37
CA MET A 1 5.65 -7.29 10.37
C MET A 1 6.26 -8.53 10.98
N THR A 2 7.45 -8.41 11.59
CA THR A 2 8.15 -9.47 12.32
C THR A 2 7.63 -9.59 13.77
N ARG A 3 8.08 -10.65 14.45
CA ARG A 3 7.76 -10.85 15.89
C ARG A 3 8.36 -9.75 16.78
N GLU A 4 9.57 -9.30 16.44
CA GLU A 4 10.25 -8.20 17.16
C GLU A 4 9.53 -6.87 16.98
N GLU A 5 9.05 -6.59 15.78
CA GLU A 5 8.23 -5.42 15.50
C GLU A 5 6.91 -5.44 16.27
N SER A 6 6.27 -6.61 16.39
CA SER A 6 5.08 -6.77 17.22
C SER A 6 5.35 -6.46 18.71
N ILE A 7 6.54 -6.85 19.23
CA ILE A 7 6.96 -6.49 20.58
C ILE A 7 7.10 -4.97 20.72
N LYS A 8 7.65 -4.28 19.72
CA LYS A 8 7.75 -2.81 19.72
C LYS A 8 6.37 -2.14 19.73
N ILE A 9 5.41 -2.64 18.95
CA ILE A 9 4.02 -2.16 18.97
C ILE A 9 3.41 -2.32 20.37
N MET A 10 3.62 -3.48 21.03
CA MET A 10 3.14 -3.73 22.37
C MET A 10 3.79 -2.82 23.42
N ALA A 11 5.10 -2.56 23.26
CA ALA A 11 5.82 -1.63 24.14
C ALA A 11 5.28 -0.19 24.01
N MET A 12 4.98 0.26 22.79
CA MET A 12 4.35 1.56 22.53
C MET A 12 2.98 1.65 23.21
N LEU A 13 2.13 0.66 23.03
CA LEU A 13 0.82 0.62 23.71
C LEU A 13 0.97 0.62 25.22
N GLY A 14 1.94 -0.12 25.77
CA GLY A 14 2.24 -0.14 27.19
C GLY A 14 2.78 1.18 27.74
N ALA A 15 3.41 2.01 26.89
CA ALA A 15 3.85 3.36 27.28
C ALA A 15 2.69 4.36 27.36
N PHE A 16 1.67 4.20 26.52
CA PHE A 16 0.48 5.08 26.53
C PHE A 16 -0.58 4.63 27.53
N TYR A 17 -0.70 3.32 27.76
CA TYR A 17 -1.81 2.73 28.52
C TYR A 17 -1.31 1.90 29.68
N SER A 18 -1.75 2.26 30.88
CA SER A 18 -1.50 1.47 32.09
C SER A 18 -2.50 0.30 32.20
N GLY A 19 -2.11 -0.76 32.88
CA GLY A 19 -3.03 -1.84 33.26
C GLY A 19 -2.94 -3.15 32.48
N SER A 20 -1.94 -3.32 31.61
CA SER A 20 -1.61 -4.67 31.14
C SER A 20 -0.99 -5.48 32.28
N LYS A 21 -1.76 -6.44 32.83
CA LYS A 21 -1.29 -7.37 33.88
C LYS A 21 -0.44 -8.52 33.30
N ASN A 22 -0.33 -8.63 31.98
CA ASN A 22 0.34 -9.72 31.30
C ASN A 22 1.77 -9.34 30.92
N ASP A 23 2.67 -10.32 30.88
CA ASP A 23 4.02 -10.15 30.34
C ASP A 23 3.92 -9.61 28.89
N PRO A 24 4.55 -8.46 28.59
CA PRO A 24 4.50 -7.86 27.26
C PRO A 24 4.96 -8.83 26.15
N LYS A 25 5.88 -9.75 26.43
CA LYS A 25 6.35 -10.74 25.44
C LYS A 25 5.29 -11.79 25.12
N GLN A 26 4.57 -12.29 26.14
CA GLN A 26 3.48 -13.24 25.91
C GLN A 26 2.32 -12.58 25.17
N GLN A 27 1.98 -11.39 25.56
CA GLN A 27 0.93 -10.61 24.91
C GLN A 27 1.29 -10.29 23.46
N ALA A 28 2.54 -9.90 23.19
CA ALA A 28 3.03 -9.67 21.84
C ALA A 28 2.96 -10.92 20.95
N ALA A 29 3.20 -12.11 21.50
CA ALA A 29 3.09 -13.36 20.76
C ALA A 29 1.64 -13.64 20.30
N VAL A 30 0.66 -13.38 21.17
CA VAL A 30 -0.77 -13.53 20.83
C VAL A 30 -1.19 -12.47 19.81
N TRP A 31 -0.80 -11.23 20.02
CA TRP A 31 -1.13 -10.16 19.11
C TRP A 31 -0.49 -10.35 17.72
N TYR A 32 0.74 -10.87 17.68
CA TYR A 32 1.42 -11.17 16.40
C TYR A 32 0.59 -12.10 15.51
N MET A 33 -0.16 -13.04 16.05
CA MET A 33 -1.04 -13.91 15.28
C MET A 33 -2.11 -13.12 14.50
N VAL A 34 -2.47 -11.95 15.01
CA VAL A 34 -3.53 -11.10 14.43
C VAL A 34 -2.94 -9.96 13.60
N ILE A 35 -1.95 -9.23 14.16
CA ILE A 35 -1.39 -8.03 13.52
C ILE A 35 -0.17 -8.32 12.66
N GLY A 36 0.44 -9.50 12.74
CA GLY A 36 1.67 -9.86 12.02
C GLY A 36 1.57 -9.77 10.49
N LYS A 37 0.36 -9.89 9.94
CA LYS A 37 0.09 -9.76 8.51
C LYS A 37 0.13 -8.31 7.98
N TYR A 38 0.11 -7.32 8.87
CA TYR A 38 0.15 -5.91 8.47
C TYR A 38 1.59 -5.39 8.45
N ASP A 39 1.82 -4.31 7.72
CA ASP A 39 3.09 -3.60 7.72
C ASP A 39 3.36 -2.93 9.08
N TYR A 40 4.64 -2.85 9.47
CA TYR A 40 5.02 -2.29 10.77
C TYR A 40 4.76 -0.78 10.86
N GLU A 41 5.09 -0.02 9.83
CA GLU A 41 4.91 1.44 9.85
C GLU A 41 3.42 1.81 9.84
N VAL A 42 2.59 1.03 9.14
CA VAL A 42 1.13 1.18 9.17
C VAL A 42 0.59 0.92 10.57
N ALA A 43 1.01 -0.17 11.22
CA ALA A 43 0.58 -0.50 12.57
C ALA A 43 1.07 0.52 13.62
N LYS A 44 2.29 1.00 13.48
CA LYS A 44 2.87 2.05 14.31
C LYS A 44 2.07 3.37 14.20
N LYS A 45 1.78 3.80 12.96
CA LYS A 45 0.95 4.99 12.70
C LYS A 45 -0.44 4.84 13.31
N ALA A 46 -1.06 3.65 13.18
CA ALA A 46 -2.36 3.36 13.76
C ALA A 46 -2.37 3.46 15.29
N VAL A 47 -1.32 2.96 15.97
CA VAL A 47 -1.18 3.09 17.42
C VAL A 47 -1.05 4.54 17.85
N LEU A 48 -0.27 5.34 17.11
CA LEU A 48 -0.11 6.77 17.40
C LEU A 48 -1.44 7.52 17.20
N ASN A 49 -2.10 7.31 16.05
CA ASN A 49 -3.41 7.92 15.78
C ASN A 49 -4.45 7.53 16.85
N TYR A 50 -4.45 6.27 17.26
CA TYR A 50 -5.35 5.82 18.31
C TYR A 50 -5.07 6.53 19.66
N ALA A 51 -3.80 6.64 20.03
CA ALA A 51 -3.41 7.30 21.28
C ALA A 51 -3.72 8.80 21.27
N GLU A 52 -3.52 9.49 20.15
CA GLU A 52 -3.83 10.90 19.98
C GLU A 52 -5.34 11.20 20.07
N ASN A 53 -6.17 10.28 19.59
CA ASN A 53 -7.63 10.44 19.53
C ASN A 53 -8.35 9.80 20.72
N ASP A 54 -7.64 9.15 21.64
CA ASP A 54 -8.24 8.52 22.81
C ASP A 54 -8.52 9.56 23.90
N THR A 55 -9.76 10.01 23.98
CA THR A 55 -10.22 11.03 24.93
C THR A 55 -10.74 10.45 26.26
N ARG A 56 -10.55 9.16 26.51
CA ARG A 56 -11.03 8.52 27.74
C ARG A 56 -10.23 8.99 28.96
N GLU A 57 -10.90 9.41 30.00
CA GLU A 57 -10.29 9.90 31.24
C GLU A 57 -9.46 8.79 31.94
N TYR A 58 -9.93 7.55 31.85
CA TYR A 58 -9.25 6.35 32.38
C TYR A 58 -8.95 5.39 31.23
N ALA A 59 -7.93 5.70 30.46
CA ALA A 59 -7.57 4.91 29.30
C ALA A 59 -6.94 3.57 29.71
N SER A 60 -7.73 2.50 29.63
CA SER A 60 -7.25 1.13 29.80
C SER A 60 -6.57 0.64 28.52
N PHE A 61 -5.71 -0.36 28.66
CA PHE A 61 -5.04 -1.00 27.53
C PHE A 61 -6.08 -1.46 26.48
N PRO A 62 -5.90 -1.07 25.19
CA PRO A 62 -6.90 -1.32 24.16
C PRO A 62 -7.02 -2.81 23.83
N ALA A 63 -8.20 -3.24 23.42
CA ALA A 63 -8.39 -4.57 22.86
C ALA A 63 -7.73 -4.67 21.47
N CYS A 64 -7.17 -5.84 21.14
CA CYS A 64 -6.50 -6.06 19.85
C CYS A 64 -7.38 -5.69 18.65
N GLY A 65 -8.69 -6.00 18.70
CA GLY A 65 -9.64 -5.67 17.64
C GLY A 65 -9.79 -4.17 17.37
N VAL A 66 -9.63 -3.33 18.39
CA VAL A 66 -9.69 -1.86 18.25
C VAL A 66 -8.48 -1.37 17.46
N ILE A 67 -7.29 -1.84 17.79
CA ILE A 67 -6.06 -1.48 17.06
C ILE A 67 -6.08 -2.03 15.63
N VAL A 68 -6.63 -3.23 15.42
CA VAL A 68 -6.82 -3.78 14.06
C VAL A 68 -7.78 -2.91 13.23
N ALA A 69 -8.83 -2.38 13.83
CA ALA A 69 -9.73 -1.46 13.13
C ALA A 69 -9.01 -0.17 12.71
N GLU A 70 -8.15 0.36 13.59
CA GLU A 70 -7.36 1.54 13.28
C GLU A 70 -6.29 1.28 12.21
N ILE A 71 -5.60 0.12 12.27
CA ILE A 71 -4.66 -0.31 11.21
C ILE A 71 -5.37 -0.33 9.84
N LYS A 72 -6.58 -0.89 9.76
CA LYS A 72 -7.34 -0.93 8.51
C LYS A 72 -7.71 0.45 7.99
N LYS A 73 -8.03 1.41 8.86
CA LYS A 73 -8.29 2.80 8.45
C LYS A 73 -7.03 3.45 7.86
N VAL A 74 -5.90 3.35 8.57
CA VAL A 74 -4.63 3.89 8.10
C VAL A 74 -4.22 3.25 6.76
N GLN A 75 -4.38 1.93 6.62
CA GLN A 75 -4.12 1.22 5.37
C GLN A 75 -4.99 1.76 4.22
N ALA A 76 -6.30 1.88 4.45
CA ALA A 76 -7.23 2.40 3.45
C ALA A 76 -6.91 3.84 3.02
N GLU A 77 -6.46 4.68 3.95
CA GLU A 77 -6.02 6.05 3.64
C GLU A 77 -4.73 6.05 2.80
N MET A 78 -3.79 5.14 3.09
CA MET A 78 -2.55 5.02 2.31
C MET A 78 -2.79 4.43 0.92
N ASP A 79 -3.75 3.50 0.79
CA ASP A 79 -4.09 2.85 -0.47
C ASP A 79 -4.95 3.74 -1.39
N LYS A 80 -5.61 4.77 -0.83
CA LYS A 80 -6.52 5.65 -1.58
C LYS A 80 -5.88 6.31 -2.80
N PRO A 81 -4.69 6.93 -2.73
CA PRO A 81 -4.03 7.51 -3.90
C PRO A 81 -3.72 6.46 -4.98
N ILE A 82 -3.26 5.26 -4.57
CA ILE A 82 -2.96 4.16 -5.48
C ILE A 82 -4.22 3.70 -6.21
N ASN A 83 -5.33 3.55 -5.50
CA ASN A 83 -6.63 3.17 -6.08
C ASN A 83 -7.15 4.22 -7.07
N GLU A 84 -6.96 5.51 -6.78
CA GLU A 84 -7.33 6.59 -7.69
C GLU A 84 -6.54 6.53 -9.00
N ILE A 85 -5.24 6.25 -8.93
CA ILE A 85 -4.42 6.07 -10.13
C ILE A 85 -4.82 4.83 -10.92
N ILE A 86 -5.03 3.72 -10.27
CA ILE A 86 -5.46 2.48 -10.93
C ILE A 86 -6.78 2.73 -11.67
N LEU A 87 -7.72 3.42 -11.06
CA LEU A 87 -8.99 3.78 -11.70
C LEU A 87 -8.76 4.68 -12.94
N ARG A 88 -7.88 5.67 -12.85
CA ARG A 88 -7.53 6.53 -13.99
C ARG A 88 -6.87 5.74 -15.11
N ILE A 89 -5.98 4.79 -14.80
CA ILE A 89 -5.33 3.91 -15.78
C ILE A 89 -6.38 3.03 -16.47
N ILE A 90 -7.26 2.37 -15.73
CA ILE A 90 -8.34 1.54 -16.26
C ILE A 90 -9.21 2.35 -17.22
N THR A 91 -9.66 3.54 -16.80
CA THR A 91 -10.47 4.43 -17.63
C THR A 91 -9.74 4.83 -18.92
N GLY A 92 -8.45 5.12 -18.84
CA GLY A 92 -7.62 5.42 -20.02
C GLY A 92 -7.47 4.22 -20.95
N LEU A 93 -7.27 3.02 -20.41
CA LEU A 93 -7.16 1.79 -21.19
C LEU A 93 -8.49 1.39 -21.85
N ASP A 94 -9.62 1.62 -21.19
CA ASP A 94 -10.95 1.42 -21.76
C ASP A 94 -11.18 2.30 -23.00
N TYR A 95 -10.68 3.54 -22.98
CA TYR A 95 -10.67 4.41 -24.15
C TYR A 95 -9.96 3.77 -25.35
N TYR A 96 -8.92 2.98 -25.11
CA TYR A 96 -8.20 2.25 -26.16
C TYR A 96 -8.77 0.86 -26.47
N GLY A 97 -9.95 0.50 -25.91
CA GLY A 97 -10.60 -0.80 -26.11
C GLY A 97 -9.87 -1.97 -25.45
N LEU A 98 -9.13 -1.71 -24.37
CA LEU A 98 -8.40 -2.70 -23.61
C LEU A 98 -9.03 -2.89 -22.23
N SER A 99 -9.52 -4.10 -21.97
CA SER A 99 -9.96 -4.49 -20.64
C SER A 99 -8.78 -5.05 -19.85
N VAL A 100 -8.52 -4.51 -18.67
CA VAL A 100 -7.41 -4.92 -17.81
C VAL A 100 -7.92 -5.29 -16.42
N ASP A 101 -7.38 -6.37 -15.89
CA ASP A 101 -7.65 -6.78 -14.51
C ASP A 101 -6.98 -5.80 -13.53
N ALA A 102 -7.79 -5.13 -12.72
CA ALA A 102 -7.32 -4.20 -11.70
C ALA A 102 -6.30 -4.82 -10.74
N GLN A 103 -6.42 -6.11 -10.40
CA GLN A 103 -5.46 -6.79 -9.52
C GLN A 103 -4.07 -6.89 -10.14
N LYS A 104 -3.97 -7.04 -11.46
CA LYS A 104 -2.67 -7.02 -12.15
C LYS A 104 -2.00 -5.67 -12.08
N LEU A 105 -2.78 -4.60 -12.19
CA LEU A 105 -2.26 -3.23 -12.04
C LEU A 105 -1.77 -2.95 -10.62
N ILE A 106 -2.49 -3.41 -9.59
CA ILE A 106 -2.11 -3.22 -8.18
C ILE A 106 -0.79 -3.92 -7.84
N SER A 107 -0.46 -5.02 -8.51
CA SER A 107 0.78 -5.78 -8.25
C SER A 107 2.04 -5.15 -8.85
N GLU A 108 1.92 -4.13 -9.70
CA GLU A 108 3.06 -3.49 -10.36
C GLU A 108 3.42 -2.16 -9.66
N PRO A 109 4.58 -2.09 -8.95
CA PRO A 109 4.94 -0.92 -8.13
C PRO A 109 5.18 0.37 -8.91
N GLN A 110 5.44 0.29 -10.20
CA GLN A 110 5.71 1.44 -11.08
C GLN A 110 4.57 2.47 -11.14
N TYR A 111 3.34 2.09 -10.82
CA TYR A 111 2.20 3.03 -10.88
C TYR A 111 2.18 4.06 -9.76
N THR A 112 2.91 3.84 -8.68
CA THR A 112 3.05 4.84 -7.61
C THR A 112 3.79 6.08 -8.08
N GLU A 113 4.69 5.95 -9.05
CA GLU A 113 5.42 7.06 -9.65
C GLU A 113 4.49 7.97 -10.48
N TRP A 114 3.40 7.41 -11.03
CA TRP A 114 2.43 8.16 -11.83
C TRP A 114 1.49 9.05 -11.00
N LEU A 115 1.58 8.99 -9.66
CA LEU A 115 0.80 9.86 -8.76
C LEU A 115 1.12 11.35 -8.93
N ASN A 116 2.38 11.67 -9.24
CA ASN A 116 2.91 13.02 -9.18
C ASN A 116 3.22 13.62 -10.55
N ILE A 117 2.86 12.94 -11.65
CA ILE A 117 3.06 13.45 -13.02
C ILE A 117 1.85 14.28 -13.47
N ASP A 118 2.06 15.17 -14.42
CA ASP A 118 0.98 15.96 -15.00
C ASP A 118 0.04 15.13 -15.89
N ALA A 119 -1.09 15.73 -16.31
CA ALA A 119 -2.10 15.02 -17.08
C ALA A 119 -1.62 14.60 -18.48
N GLU A 120 -0.72 15.35 -19.09
CA GLU A 120 -0.22 15.06 -20.44
C GLU A 120 0.80 13.92 -20.40
N GLU A 121 1.69 13.93 -19.42
CA GLU A 121 2.65 12.86 -19.16
C GLU A 121 1.90 11.56 -18.78
N PHE A 122 0.87 11.66 -17.92
CA PHE A 122 0.01 10.52 -17.58
C PHE A 122 -0.68 9.92 -18.81
N ALA A 123 -1.26 10.75 -19.69
CA ALA A 123 -1.91 10.27 -20.91
C ALA A 123 -0.91 9.55 -21.84
N THR A 124 0.33 10.04 -21.92
CA THR A 124 1.40 9.42 -22.68
C THR A 124 1.75 8.03 -22.12
N HIS A 125 1.92 7.91 -20.80
CA HIS A 125 2.20 6.63 -20.16
C HIS A 125 1.07 5.61 -20.35
N VAL A 126 -0.19 6.04 -20.24
CA VAL A 126 -1.35 5.16 -20.49
C VAL A 126 -1.39 4.69 -21.93
N LYS A 127 -1.08 5.57 -22.90
CA LYS A 127 -1.01 5.22 -24.31
C LYS A 127 0.10 4.20 -24.61
N ASP A 128 1.30 4.42 -24.08
CA ASP A 128 2.44 3.53 -24.26
C ASP A 128 2.15 2.15 -23.63
N TYR A 129 1.53 2.13 -22.48
CA TYR A 129 1.11 0.89 -21.81
C TYR A 129 0.01 0.15 -22.59
N ALA A 130 -0.93 0.89 -23.18
CA ALA A 130 -1.96 0.31 -24.06
C ALA A 130 -1.33 -0.38 -25.29
N GLU A 131 -0.29 0.22 -25.86
CA GLU A 131 0.45 -0.36 -27.00
C GLU A 131 1.17 -1.66 -26.59
N VAL A 132 1.82 -1.68 -25.43
CA VAL A 132 2.43 -2.89 -24.87
C VAL A 132 1.40 -4.01 -24.67
N LEU A 133 0.22 -3.69 -24.14
CA LEU A 133 -0.84 -4.68 -23.95
C LEU A 133 -1.39 -5.22 -25.27
N ARG A 134 -1.56 -4.39 -26.30
CA ARG A 134 -1.95 -4.83 -27.66
C ARG A 134 -0.93 -5.80 -28.24
N ASN A 135 0.33 -5.46 -28.18
CA ASN A 135 1.41 -6.29 -28.69
C ASN A 135 1.47 -7.65 -27.98
N ARG A 136 1.23 -7.69 -26.67
CA ARG A 136 1.12 -8.96 -25.92
C ARG A 136 -0.08 -9.79 -26.35
N ARG A 137 -1.25 -9.15 -26.56
CA ARG A 137 -2.47 -9.84 -26.98
C ARG A 137 -2.34 -10.43 -28.37
N ASP A 138 -1.73 -9.69 -29.30
CA ASP A 138 -1.64 -10.04 -30.71
C ASP A 138 -0.48 -11.03 -31.00
N GLY A 139 0.17 -11.57 -29.96
CA GLY A 139 1.21 -12.60 -30.06
C GLY A 139 2.58 -12.10 -30.60
N HIS A 140 2.75 -10.80 -30.76
CA HIS A 140 4.00 -10.20 -31.25
C HIS A 140 5.03 -9.95 -30.15
N GLY A 141 4.82 -10.49 -28.96
CA GLY A 141 5.45 -9.99 -27.76
C GLY A 141 6.34 -10.92 -26.96
N ASN A 142 7.44 -11.48 -27.51
CA ASN A 142 8.50 -12.02 -26.64
C ASN A 142 9.86 -11.29 -26.74
N GLY A 143 10.04 -10.38 -27.72
CA GLY A 143 11.29 -9.62 -27.85
C GLY A 143 11.17 -8.13 -27.52
N ASP A 144 10.09 -7.50 -27.97
CA ASP A 144 9.98 -6.04 -27.95
C ASP A 144 9.38 -5.45 -26.66
N ALA A 145 8.63 -6.23 -25.91
CA ALA A 145 8.04 -5.78 -24.63
C ALA A 145 9.11 -5.44 -23.58
N ILE A 146 10.25 -6.15 -23.60
CA ILE A 146 11.42 -5.85 -22.75
C ILE A 146 12.12 -4.58 -23.24
N ALA A 147 12.13 -4.32 -24.56
CA ALA A 147 12.74 -3.13 -25.14
C ALA A 147 11.93 -1.85 -24.88
N VAL A 148 10.59 -1.93 -24.91
CA VAL A 148 9.71 -0.78 -24.63
C VAL A 148 9.73 -0.42 -23.14
N THR A 149 9.65 -1.40 -22.24
CA THR A 149 9.82 -1.17 -20.80
C THR A 149 11.22 -0.64 -20.46
N SER A 150 12.26 -1.16 -21.11
CA SER A 150 13.64 -0.66 -20.95
C SER A 150 13.82 0.76 -21.50
N ASN A 151 13.13 1.14 -22.55
CA ASN A 151 13.19 2.50 -23.09
C ASN A 151 12.42 3.52 -22.26
N VAL A 152 11.29 3.12 -21.66
CA VAL A 152 10.56 3.95 -20.68
C VAL A 152 11.40 4.13 -19.42
N MET A 153 12.02 3.06 -18.90
CA MET A 153 12.93 3.13 -17.75
C MET A 153 14.17 4.00 -18.05
N LYS A 154 14.79 3.86 -19.21
CA LYS A 154 15.93 4.71 -19.61
C LYS A 154 15.57 6.18 -19.77
N ARG A 155 14.35 6.51 -20.21
CA ARG A 155 13.86 7.90 -20.27
C ARG A 155 13.61 8.49 -18.88
N LEU A 156 13.17 7.69 -17.92
CA LEU A 156 13.02 8.11 -16.54
C LEU A 156 14.38 8.33 -15.85
N GLU A 157 15.34 7.42 -16.06
CA GLU A 157 16.70 7.54 -15.52
C GLU A 157 17.48 8.74 -16.10
N SER A 158 17.17 9.19 -17.30
CA SER A 158 17.85 10.35 -17.95
C SER A 158 17.30 11.71 -17.51
N LYS A 159 16.22 11.75 -16.73
CA LYS A 159 15.61 12.97 -16.19
C LYS A 159 15.85 13.18 -14.68
N LEU A 160 16.56 12.22 -14.04
CA LEU A 160 17.08 12.33 -12.67
C LEU A 160 18.55 12.76 -12.69
#